data_3985fea53d041947ada269abcaf46661
#
_entry.id   3985fea53d041947ada269abcaf46661
#
_cell.length_a   1.000
_cell.length_b   1.000
_cell.length_c   1.000
_cell.angle_alpha   90.00
_cell.angle_beta   90.00
_cell.angle_gamma   90.00
#
_symmetry.space_group_name_H-M   'P 1'
#
loop_
_entity.id
_entity.type
_entity.pdbx_description
1 polymer ?
#
loop_
_entity_poly.entity_id
_entity_poly.type
_entity_poly.pdbx_seq_one_letter_code
_entity_poly.pdbx_strand_id
1 'polypeptide(L)'
;MKQGFRQFNIFLIFIASIALSQESNDNGSAFTGSSLSESRSSDSASNENRLPDLLREAKILLSDAFISDVMNDTLEVVYNLNRIFDLLSEADQYGEMDDEDREEFDRFEESLVSLYSKKFSTLDKVDASLTAENMRMDVTSLTEPLEVEMGATQFVVIEDRDGHIPLVRNKKVDQFIEYFKTKGRPQFEIWLDRLEVYGPLLSKIIDENNLPPELLYLAMIESGLNPKAHSKAAATGMWQFVYSTGKIYGLKRNWYVDERRDPEKSTRAAMAYLSTLYEEFDNWYLALAAYNSGENRVRRATKLHQTTDFWQLHSLPRETRNYMPYFLSATIIAKNPQDYGFSRKKKSKKPYKYDLVTIEKSADLTVLARAAGTSYKNLQSLNPELRQSATPSESYALKIPAGTKKKFIKNYN
;
A
#
# COMPACT_ATOMS: atom_id res chain seq x y z
N MET A 1 -26.88 24.18 -15.74
CA MET A 1 -27.07 23.18 -14.65
C MET A 1 -28.15 22.13 -15.01
N LYS A 2 -28.24 21.65 -16.23
CA LYS A 2 -29.22 20.61 -16.65
C LYS A 2 -28.66 19.51 -17.59
N GLN A 3 -27.35 19.48 -17.85
CA GLN A 3 -26.74 18.47 -18.72
C GLN A 3 -26.00 17.34 -17.99
N GLY A 4 -25.72 17.47 -16.67
CA GLY A 4 -25.00 16.42 -15.90
C GLY A 4 -25.90 15.26 -15.42
N PHE A 5 -27.21 15.46 -15.38
CA PHE A 5 -28.15 14.47 -14.81
C PHE A 5 -28.54 13.34 -15.79
N ARG A 6 -28.38 13.55 -17.10
CA ARG A 6 -28.78 12.55 -18.11
C ARG A 6 -27.74 11.44 -18.36
N GLN A 7 -26.45 11.70 -18.13
CA GLN A 7 -25.42 10.66 -18.31
C GLN A 7 -25.35 9.68 -17.12
N PHE A 8 -25.74 10.12 -15.91
CA PHE A 8 -25.71 9.30 -14.72
C PHE A 8 -26.77 8.18 -14.73
N ASN A 9 -27.96 8.46 -15.26
CA ASN A 9 -29.05 7.47 -15.36
C ASN A 9 -28.79 6.35 -16.37
N ILE A 10 -27.98 6.58 -17.40
CA ILE A 10 -27.66 5.57 -18.42
C ILE A 10 -26.69 4.52 -17.86
N PHE A 11 -25.78 4.93 -16.97
CA PHE A 11 -24.81 4.01 -16.36
C PHE A 11 -25.45 3.11 -15.29
N LEU A 12 -26.41 3.64 -14.52
CA LEU A 12 -27.18 2.85 -13.53
C LEU A 12 -28.03 1.75 -14.19
N ILE A 13 -28.60 2.03 -15.38
CA ILE A 13 -29.41 1.05 -16.13
C ILE A 13 -28.54 -0.11 -16.64
N PHE A 14 -27.28 0.14 -16.97
CA PHE A 14 -26.39 -0.91 -17.50
C PHE A 14 -25.94 -1.90 -16.40
N ILE A 15 -25.68 -1.42 -15.18
CA ILE A 15 -25.32 -2.29 -14.03
C ILE A 15 -26.53 -3.07 -13.51
N ALA A 16 -27.72 -2.45 -13.47
CA ALA A 16 -28.96 -3.14 -13.10
C ALA A 16 -29.36 -4.23 -14.11
N SER A 17 -29.03 -4.05 -15.40
CA SER A 17 -29.33 -5.04 -16.45
C SER A 17 -28.47 -6.31 -16.34
N ILE A 18 -27.23 -6.21 -15.84
CA ILE A 18 -26.37 -7.38 -15.62
C ILE A 18 -26.85 -8.20 -14.41
N ALA A 19 -27.35 -7.54 -13.36
CA ALA A 19 -27.91 -8.23 -12.20
C ALA A 19 -29.25 -8.92 -12.47
N LEU A 20 -30.05 -8.41 -13.41
CA LEU A 20 -31.39 -8.94 -13.74
C LEU A 20 -31.37 -10.05 -14.81
N SER A 21 -30.31 -10.21 -15.58
CA SER A 21 -30.22 -11.24 -16.63
C SER A 21 -29.85 -12.64 -16.10
N GLN A 22 -29.46 -12.79 -14.85
CA GLN A 22 -29.17 -14.10 -14.21
C GLN A 22 -30.31 -14.71 -13.40
N GLU A 23 -31.40 -13.99 -13.12
CA GLU A 23 -32.53 -14.53 -12.35
C GLU A 23 -33.61 -15.29 -13.16
N SER A 24 -33.42 -15.50 -14.46
CA SER A 24 -34.47 -16.09 -15.32
C SER A 24 -34.29 -17.57 -15.70
N ASN A 25 -33.37 -18.32 -15.12
CA ASN A 25 -33.20 -19.74 -15.41
C ASN A 25 -33.02 -20.60 -14.16
N ASP A 26 -34.02 -20.65 -13.29
CA ASP A 26 -34.19 -21.81 -12.42
C ASP A 26 -35.66 -21.91 -11.97
N ASN A 27 -36.41 -22.77 -12.67
CA ASN A 27 -37.69 -23.28 -12.22
C ASN A 27 -37.64 -24.80 -12.21
N GLY A 28 -37.79 -25.39 -11.05
CA GLY A 28 -38.40 -26.72 -11.02
C GLY A 28 -37.84 -27.72 -10.05
N SER A 29 -38.58 -27.87 -9.02
CA SER A 29 -39.11 -29.09 -8.36
C SER A 29 -38.60 -29.45 -6.96
N ALA A 30 -39.55 -29.24 -6.05
CA ALA A 30 -40.20 -30.21 -5.17
C ALA A 30 -39.42 -30.86 -4.02
N PHE A 31 -39.89 -30.46 -2.84
CA PHE A 31 -39.97 -31.11 -1.53
C PHE A 31 -39.95 -32.63 -1.53
N THR A 32 -39.14 -33.24 -0.66
CA THR A 32 -39.56 -34.27 0.35
C THR A 32 -38.52 -34.37 1.47
N GLY A 33 -38.97 -34.39 2.71
CA GLY A 33 -38.16 -34.53 3.90
C GLY A 33 -37.82 -35.96 4.26
N SER A 34 -36.82 -36.17 5.08
CA SER A 34 -36.86 -36.86 6.38
C SER A 34 -35.50 -37.31 6.92
N SER A 35 -35.36 -37.14 8.21
CA SER A 35 -34.64 -37.95 9.21
C SER A 35 -33.12 -37.86 9.37
N LEU A 36 -32.81 -37.46 10.60
CA LEU A 36 -31.57 -37.55 11.37
C LEU A 36 -30.87 -38.92 11.29
N SER A 37 -29.54 -38.89 11.07
CA SER A 37 -28.66 -39.83 11.75
C SER A 37 -27.25 -39.22 11.86
N GLU A 38 -26.78 -39.08 13.09
CA GLU A 38 -25.40 -38.78 13.43
C GLU A 38 -24.46 -39.88 12.95
N SER A 39 -23.35 -39.48 12.28
CA SER A 39 -22.13 -40.25 12.32
C SER A 39 -20.93 -39.32 12.15
N ARG A 40 -20.14 -39.25 13.22
CA ARG A 40 -18.78 -38.68 13.18
C ARG A 40 -17.90 -39.47 12.19
N SER A 41 -17.32 -38.81 11.24
CA SER A 41 -16.02 -39.26 10.69
C SER A 41 -15.31 -38.10 9.94
N SER A 42 -14.09 -37.81 10.42
CA SER A 42 -12.89 -37.33 9.72
C SER A 42 -12.96 -36.11 8.83
N ASP A 43 -12.24 -35.08 9.29
CA ASP A 43 -11.73 -33.94 8.55
C ASP A 43 -11.11 -34.35 7.19
N SER A 44 -11.82 -34.04 6.13
CA SER A 44 -11.30 -33.68 4.85
C SER A 44 -12.24 -32.62 4.28
N ALA A 45 -12.11 -31.38 4.75
CA ALA A 45 -12.79 -30.26 4.15
C ALA A 45 -12.33 -30.15 2.71
N SER A 46 -13.19 -30.54 1.79
CA SER A 46 -13.14 -30.21 0.39
C SER A 46 -12.93 -28.70 0.27
N ASN A 47 -11.88 -28.31 -0.42
CA ASN A 47 -11.62 -26.95 -0.83
C ASN A 47 -12.66 -26.62 -1.93
N GLU A 48 -13.92 -26.41 -1.54
CA GLU A 48 -14.95 -25.89 -2.45
C GLU A 48 -14.49 -24.52 -2.91
N ASN A 49 -14.51 -24.29 -4.23
CA ASN A 49 -14.20 -23.01 -4.82
C ASN A 49 -15.18 -21.94 -4.29
N ARG A 50 -14.75 -21.16 -3.28
CA ARG A 50 -15.54 -20.10 -2.66
C ARG A 50 -15.54 -18.79 -3.45
N LEU A 51 -14.85 -18.73 -4.57
CA LEU A 51 -14.70 -17.52 -5.36
C LEU A 51 -16.06 -16.94 -5.83
N PRO A 52 -17.01 -17.74 -6.37
CA PRO A 52 -18.31 -17.21 -6.77
C PRO A 52 -19.09 -16.56 -5.61
N ASP A 53 -18.99 -17.12 -4.40
CA ASP A 53 -19.65 -16.55 -3.22
C ASP A 53 -19.01 -15.24 -2.77
N LEU A 54 -17.69 -15.14 -2.81
CA LEU A 54 -16.96 -13.92 -2.48
C LEU A 54 -17.28 -12.80 -3.48
N LEU A 55 -17.32 -13.11 -4.77
CA LEU A 55 -17.70 -12.14 -5.81
C LEU A 55 -19.16 -11.72 -5.68
N ARG A 56 -20.07 -12.63 -5.33
CA ARG A 56 -21.49 -12.32 -5.06
C ARG A 56 -21.61 -11.36 -3.86
N GLU A 57 -20.95 -11.65 -2.74
CA GLU A 57 -20.93 -10.78 -1.56
C GLU A 57 -20.37 -9.40 -1.89
N ALA A 58 -19.27 -9.34 -2.65
CA ALA A 58 -18.68 -8.09 -3.09
C ALA A 58 -19.63 -7.25 -3.98
N LYS A 59 -20.39 -7.89 -4.87
CA LYS A 59 -21.39 -7.21 -5.71
C LYS A 59 -22.57 -6.66 -4.89
N ILE A 60 -23.03 -7.38 -3.86
CA ILE A 60 -24.08 -6.92 -2.93
C ILE A 60 -23.58 -5.68 -2.19
N LEU A 61 -22.39 -5.74 -1.60
CA LEU A 61 -21.79 -4.61 -0.88
C LEU A 61 -21.56 -3.39 -1.78
N LEU A 62 -21.27 -3.61 -3.06
CA LEU A 62 -21.16 -2.51 -4.03
C LEU A 62 -22.52 -1.84 -4.25
N SER A 63 -23.60 -2.62 -4.33
CA SER A 63 -24.96 -2.08 -4.39
C SER A 63 -25.31 -1.26 -3.15
N ASP A 64 -24.99 -1.78 -1.95
CA ASP A 64 -25.21 -1.08 -0.69
C ASP A 64 -24.39 0.21 -0.58
N ALA A 65 -23.14 0.19 -1.07
CA ALA A 65 -22.32 1.39 -1.15
C ALA A 65 -22.96 2.48 -2.06
N PHE A 66 -23.56 2.08 -3.18
CA PHE A 66 -24.29 3.02 -4.05
C PHE A 66 -25.54 3.59 -3.38
N ILE A 67 -26.32 2.76 -2.68
CA ILE A 67 -27.50 3.21 -1.94
C ILE A 67 -27.09 4.21 -0.86
N SER A 68 -26.08 3.88 -0.08
CA SER A 68 -25.54 4.77 0.97
C SER A 68 -25.02 6.08 0.41
N ASP A 69 -24.43 6.06 -0.77
CA ASP A 69 -23.98 7.26 -1.47
C ASP A 69 -25.11 8.17 -1.90
N VAL A 70 -26.21 7.59 -2.44
CA VAL A 70 -27.44 8.35 -2.78
C VAL A 70 -28.04 8.98 -1.53
N MET A 71 -27.91 8.31 -0.36
CA MET A 71 -28.39 8.80 0.94
C MET A 71 -27.39 9.76 1.61
N ASN A 72 -26.24 10.08 0.98
CA ASN A 72 -25.15 10.88 1.52
C ASN A 72 -24.55 10.32 2.83
N ASP A 73 -24.66 9.02 3.08
CA ASP A 73 -23.98 8.34 4.17
C ASP A 73 -22.55 7.93 3.78
N THR A 74 -21.65 8.88 3.89
CA THR A 74 -20.24 8.71 3.51
C THR A 74 -19.54 7.65 4.34
N LEU A 75 -19.92 7.46 5.62
CA LEU A 75 -19.28 6.48 6.50
C LEU A 75 -19.63 5.05 6.06
N GLU A 76 -20.90 4.82 5.72
CA GLU A 76 -21.37 3.53 5.24
C GLU A 76 -20.81 3.19 3.85
N VAL A 77 -20.67 4.20 2.96
CA VAL A 77 -19.97 4.03 1.67
C VAL A 77 -18.55 3.55 1.89
N VAL A 78 -17.79 4.22 2.77
CA VAL A 78 -16.40 3.84 3.07
C VAL A 78 -16.32 2.44 3.70
N TYR A 79 -17.25 2.11 4.59
CA TYR A 79 -17.31 0.79 5.22
C TYR A 79 -17.54 -0.31 4.18
N ASN A 80 -18.55 -0.18 3.31
CA ASN A 80 -18.87 -1.16 2.29
C ASN A 80 -17.73 -1.33 1.27
N LEU A 81 -17.12 -0.23 0.82
CA LEU A 81 -15.97 -0.29 -0.09
C LEU A 81 -14.75 -0.98 0.55
N ASN A 82 -14.44 -0.69 1.81
CA ASN A 82 -13.36 -1.39 2.52
C ASN A 82 -13.65 -2.90 2.65
N ARG A 83 -14.90 -3.27 2.90
CA ARG A 83 -15.31 -4.68 3.00
C ARG A 83 -15.19 -5.41 1.66
N ILE A 84 -15.53 -4.74 0.54
CA ILE A 84 -15.33 -5.29 -0.80
C ILE A 84 -13.85 -5.55 -1.06
N PHE A 85 -12.96 -4.60 -0.72
CA PHE A 85 -11.51 -4.83 -0.88
C PHE A 85 -11.00 -5.98 -0.01
N ASP A 86 -11.56 -6.20 1.17
CA ASP A 86 -11.22 -7.35 2.01
C ASP A 86 -11.65 -8.67 1.34
N LEU A 87 -12.83 -8.72 0.71
CA LEU A 87 -13.32 -9.90 -0.02
C LEU A 87 -12.51 -10.19 -1.29
N LEU A 88 -12.18 -9.16 -2.07
CA LEU A 88 -11.31 -9.32 -3.24
C LEU A 88 -9.92 -9.83 -2.84
N SER A 89 -9.37 -9.35 -1.72
CA SER A 89 -8.11 -9.86 -1.19
C SER A 89 -8.21 -11.29 -0.68
N GLU A 90 -9.38 -11.74 -0.24
CA GLU A 90 -9.64 -13.14 0.10
C GLU A 90 -9.73 -13.99 -1.18
N ALA A 91 -10.43 -13.51 -2.20
CA ALA A 91 -10.58 -14.17 -3.49
C ALA A 91 -9.24 -14.41 -4.20
N ASP A 92 -8.33 -13.44 -4.17
CA ASP A 92 -6.96 -13.56 -4.73
C ASP A 92 -6.12 -14.70 -4.13
N GLN A 93 -6.53 -15.24 -2.97
CA GLN A 93 -5.81 -16.33 -2.30
C GLN A 93 -6.25 -17.73 -2.77
N TYR A 94 -7.36 -17.83 -3.48
CA TYR A 94 -7.78 -19.06 -4.14
C TYR A 94 -7.02 -19.19 -5.47
N GLY A 95 -5.83 -19.79 -5.43
CA GLY A 95 -4.82 -19.79 -6.49
C GLY A 95 -5.17 -20.50 -7.79
N GLU A 96 -6.34 -21.11 -7.93
CA GLU A 96 -6.83 -21.77 -9.14
C GLU A 96 -8.15 -21.16 -9.57
N MET A 97 -8.07 -19.96 -10.17
CA MET A 97 -9.18 -19.40 -10.96
C MET A 97 -9.08 -19.95 -12.37
N ASP A 98 -10.20 -20.37 -12.95
CA ASP A 98 -10.24 -20.57 -14.38
C ASP A 98 -10.19 -19.23 -15.14
N ASP A 99 -10.01 -19.27 -16.46
CA ASP A 99 -9.80 -18.05 -17.25
C ASP A 99 -11.03 -17.14 -17.25
N GLU A 100 -12.25 -17.68 -17.12
CA GLU A 100 -13.50 -16.94 -17.11
C GLU A 100 -13.72 -16.24 -15.76
N ASP A 101 -13.51 -16.94 -14.65
CA ASP A 101 -13.56 -16.41 -13.29
C ASP A 101 -12.52 -15.29 -13.09
N ARG A 102 -11.31 -15.48 -13.64
CA ARG A 102 -10.25 -14.48 -13.58
C ARG A 102 -10.59 -13.21 -14.36
N GLU A 103 -11.14 -13.34 -15.57
CA GLU A 103 -11.59 -12.17 -16.33
C GLU A 103 -12.74 -11.43 -15.64
N GLU A 104 -13.64 -12.12 -14.98
CA GLU A 104 -14.72 -11.51 -14.22
C GLU A 104 -14.18 -10.77 -13.01
N PHE A 105 -13.27 -11.38 -12.28
CA PHE A 105 -12.58 -10.79 -11.13
C PHE A 105 -11.82 -9.52 -11.52
N ASP A 106 -10.97 -9.58 -12.54
CA ASP A 106 -10.16 -8.46 -13.01
C ASP A 106 -11.04 -7.29 -13.46
N ARG A 107 -12.14 -7.58 -14.20
CA ARG A 107 -13.11 -6.55 -14.62
C ARG A 107 -13.83 -5.90 -13.45
N PHE A 108 -14.18 -6.67 -12.43
CA PHE A 108 -14.84 -6.15 -11.23
C PHE A 108 -13.89 -5.28 -10.43
N GLU A 109 -12.63 -5.71 -10.24
CA GLU A 109 -11.59 -4.95 -9.54
C GLU A 109 -11.29 -3.62 -10.25
N GLU A 110 -11.09 -3.63 -11.57
CA GLU A 110 -10.87 -2.40 -12.35
C GLU A 110 -12.05 -1.42 -12.24
N SER A 111 -13.27 -1.93 -12.30
CA SER A 111 -14.48 -1.12 -12.15
C SER A 111 -14.57 -0.49 -10.77
N LEU A 112 -14.26 -1.26 -9.73
CA LEU A 112 -14.25 -0.80 -8.34
C LEU A 112 -13.18 0.26 -8.08
N VAL A 113 -11.95 0.04 -8.57
CA VAL A 113 -10.84 1.00 -8.46
C VAL A 113 -11.17 2.30 -9.18
N SER A 114 -11.77 2.22 -10.37
CA SER A 114 -12.21 3.40 -11.12
C SER A 114 -13.29 4.19 -10.37
N LEU A 115 -14.26 3.50 -9.81
CA LEU A 115 -15.34 4.11 -9.03
C LEU A 115 -14.80 4.76 -7.75
N TYR A 116 -13.97 4.05 -7.01
CA TYR A 116 -13.32 4.52 -5.79
C TYR A 116 -12.48 5.77 -6.08
N SER A 117 -11.64 5.75 -7.09
CA SER A 117 -10.80 6.88 -7.50
C SER A 117 -11.61 8.11 -7.86
N LYS A 118 -12.72 7.93 -8.58
CA LYS A 118 -13.61 9.02 -9.00
C LYS A 118 -14.36 9.64 -7.83
N LYS A 119 -14.76 8.84 -6.85
CA LYS A 119 -15.57 9.27 -5.71
C LYS A 119 -14.71 9.94 -4.64
N PHE A 120 -13.57 9.36 -4.29
CA PHE A 120 -12.69 9.87 -3.23
C PHE A 120 -11.83 11.06 -3.65
N SER A 121 -11.65 11.31 -4.94
CA SER A 121 -11.06 12.58 -5.42
C SER A 121 -11.85 13.83 -4.99
N THR A 122 -13.11 13.65 -4.58
CA THR A 122 -13.96 14.75 -4.06
C THR A 122 -13.95 14.88 -2.54
N LEU A 123 -13.57 13.83 -1.79
CA LEU A 123 -13.54 13.82 -0.32
C LEU A 123 -12.19 14.25 0.27
N ASP A 124 -11.11 14.13 -0.47
CA ASP A 124 -9.74 14.45 -0.04
C ASP A 124 -9.38 15.94 -0.25
N LYS A 125 -10.29 16.87 -0.03
CA LYS A 125 -9.95 18.31 -0.08
C LYS A 125 -9.13 18.81 1.11
N VAL A 126 -8.72 17.95 2.05
CA VAL A 126 -8.03 18.34 3.29
C VAL A 126 -6.61 17.79 3.35
N ASP A 127 -5.83 17.68 2.43
CA ASP A 127 -4.36 17.46 2.40
C ASP A 127 -3.86 16.65 1.18
N ALA A 128 -4.69 16.52 0.15
CA ALA A 128 -4.42 15.71 -1.03
C ALA A 128 -3.36 16.31 -1.98
N SER A 129 -2.94 17.55 -1.76
CA SER A 129 -2.06 18.24 -2.73
C SER A 129 -0.59 17.82 -2.67
N LEU A 130 -0.16 17.06 -1.65
CA LEU A 130 1.26 16.80 -1.39
C LEU A 130 1.57 15.36 -0.95
N THR A 131 0.84 14.34 -1.43
CA THR A 131 1.19 12.94 -1.18
C THR A 131 2.34 12.49 -2.10
N ALA A 132 3.10 11.48 -1.69
CA ALA A 132 4.13 10.87 -2.54
C ALA A 132 3.54 10.35 -3.87
N GLU A 133 2.30 9.86 -3.84
CA GLU A 133 1.54 9.42 -5.01
C GLU A 133 1.24 10.57 -5.98
N ASN A 134 0.75 11.72 -5.47
CA ASN A 134 0.52 12.90 -6.30
C ASN A 134 1.81 13.43 -6.91
N MET A 135 2.93 13.39 -6.16
CA MET A 135 4.24 13.74 -6.72
C MET A 135 4.66 12.78 -7.83
N ARG A 136 4.43 11.46 -7.69
CA ARG A 136 4.69 10.50 -8.76
C ARG A 136 3.82 10.77 -9.99
N MET A 137 2.54 11.07 -9.81
CA MET A 137 1.64 11.45 -10.90
C MET A 137 2.06 12.74 -11.58
N ASP A 138 2.39 13.79 -10.83
CA ASP A 138 2.89 15.06 -11.35
C ASP A 138 4.16 14.85 -12.19
N VAL A 139 5.11 14.11 -11.65
CA VAL A 139 6.36 13.80 -12.32
C VAL A 139 6.14 12.97 -13.58
N THR A 140 5.23 11.98 -13.53
CA THR A 140 4.85 11.17 -14.69
C THR A 140 4.19 12.03 -15.79
N SER A 141 3.45 13.08 -15.42
CA SER A 141 2.83 14.01 -16.38
C SER A 141 3.82 14.98 -17.03
N LEU A 142 4.89 15.34 -16.30
CA LEU A 142 5.93 16.25 -16.79
C LEU A 142 6.95 15.58 -17.75
N THR A 143 7.04 14.25 -17.69
CA THR A 143 7.83 13.51 -18.67
C THR A 143 7.02 13.41 -19.95
N GLU A 144 7.40 14.16 -21.01
CA GLU A 144 6.80 14.04 -22.34
C GLU A 144 6.76 12.57 -22.80
N PRO A 145 5.81 12.18 -23.68
CA PRO A 145 5.86 10.88 -24.31
C PRO A 145 7.23 10.75 -24.95
N LEU A 146 8.09 9.93 -24.38
CA LEU A 146 9.38 9.67 -24.98
C LEU A 146 9.11 9.05 -26.35
N GLU A 147 9.50 9.76 -27.40
CA GLU A 147 9.96 9.11 -28.62
C GLU A 147 10.94 8.03 -28.13
N VAL A 148 10.70 6.79 -28.54
CA VAL A 148 11.59 5.68 -28.24
C VAL A 148 12.92 6.02 -28.91
N GLU A 149 13.81 6.68 -28.18
CA GLU A 149 15.18 6.82 -28.61
C GLU A 149 15.76 5.39 -28.63
N MET A 150 15.73 4.77 -29.79
CA MET A 150 16.41 3.51 -30.07
C MET A 150 17.93 3.75 -30.10
N GLY A 151 18.48 4.09 -28.94
CA GLY A 151 19.90 4.27 -28.72
C GLY A 151 20.24 3.83 -27.29
N ALA A 152 21.46 3.33 -27.09
CA ALA A 152 21.96 2.98 -25.77
C ALA A 152 21.83 4.20 -24.85
N THR A 153 21.03 4.08 -23.79
CA THR A 153 20.88 5.16 -22.79
C THR A 153 22.26 5.43 -22.19
N GLN A 154 22.75 6.64 -22.33
CA GLN A 154 24.04 7.02 -21.73
C GLN A 154 23.84 7.16 -20.22
N PHE A 155 24.67 6.46 -19.45
CA PHE A 155 24.68 6.50 -18.00
C PHE A 155 25.99 7.09 -17.48
N VAL A 156 25.88 7.85 -16.40
CA VAL A 156 27.00 8.17 -15.53
C VAL A 156 26.83 7.36 -14.25
N VAL A 157 27.76 6.46 -13.98
CA VAL A 157 27.79 5.69 -12.73
C VAL A 157 28.23 6.62 -11.60
N ILE A 158 27.39 6.77 -10.59
CA ILE A 158 27.65 7.56 -9.38
C ILE A 158 28.27 6.67 -8.29
N GLU A 159 27.69 5.50 -8.12
CA GLU A 159 28.12 4.53 -7.10
C GLU A 159 27.75 3.13 -7.59
N ASP A 160 28.73 2.22 -7.56
CA ASP A 160 28.57 0.81 -7.85
C ASP A 160 29.47 0.04 -6.91
N ARG A 161 28.89 -0.66 -5.94
CA ARG A 161 29.61 -1.40 -4.90
C ARG A 161 28.86 -2.69 -4.59
N ASP A 162 29.61 -3.74 -4.26
CA ASP A 162 29.05 -5.01 -3.84
C ASP A 162 28.10 -4.80 -2.64
N GLY A 163 26.95 -5.46 -2.68
CA GLY A 163 25.91 -5.36 -1.64
C GLY A 163 25.10 -4.07 -1.67
N HIS A 164 25.28 -3.22 -2.69
CA HIS A 164 24.55 -1.96 -2.89
C HIS A 164 23.71 -2.00 -4.17
N ILE A 165 22.69 -1.14 -4.22
CA ILE A 165 21.97 -0.89 -5.49
C ILE A 165 22.79 0.11 -6.29
N PRO A 166 23.21 -0.20 -7.53
CA PRO A 166 23.98 0.72 -8.37
C PRO A 166 23.23 2.05 -8.54
N LEU A 167 23.91 3.15 -8.31
CA LEU A 167 23.38 4.50 -8.52
C LEU A 167 23.91 5.06 -9.83
N VAL A 168 23.03 5.26 -10.78
CA VAL A 168 23.37 5.82 -12.08
C VAL A 168 22.57 7.09 -12.35
N ARG A 169 23.15 7.97 -13.17
CA ARG A 169 22.49 9.17 -13.71
C ARG A 169 22.30 9.05 -15.20
N ASN A 170 21.15 9.47 -15.65
CA ASN A 170 20.83 9.70 -17.06
C ASN A 170 19.90 10.92 -17.14
N LYS A 171 19.54 11.33 -18.35
CA LYS A 171 18.66 12.48 -18.59
C LYS A 171 17.37 12.46 -17.76
N LYS A 172 16.75 11.27 -17.59
CA LYS A 172 15.53 11.12 -16.78
C LYS A 172 15.79 11.32 -15.29
N VAL A 173 16.84 10.72 -14.76
CA VAL A 173 17.24 10.90 -13.36
C VAL A 173 17.52 12.37 -13.08
N ASP A 174 18.17 13.08 -13.99
CA ASP A 174 18.45 14.51 -13.86
C ASP A 174 17.18 15.37 -13.88
N GLN A 175 16.19 15.03 -14.70
CA GLN A 175 14.89 15.69 -14.69
C GLN A 175 14.18 15.54 -13.33
N PHE A 176 14.24 14.36 -12.71
CA PHE A 176 13.65 14.14 -11.39
C PHE A 176 14.45 14.80 -10.26
N ILE A 177 15.78 14.86 -10.36
CA ILE A 177 16.59 15.64 -9.44
C ILE A 177 16.16 17.11 -9.48
N GLU A 178 16.01 17.68 -10.70
CA GLU A 178 15.59 19.07 -10.84
C GLU A 178 14.14 19.31 -10.33
N TYR A 179 13.24 18.36 -10.56
CA TYR A 179 11.90 18.40 -9.98
C TYR A 179 11.94 18.48 -8.44
N PHE A 180 12.72 17.61 -7.79
CA PHE A 180 12.84 17.62 -6.33
C PHE A 180 13.49 18.89 -5.80
N LYS A 181 14.42 19.48 -6.53
CA LYS A 181 15.06 20.77 -6.16
C LYS A 181 14.12 21.95 -6.29
N THR A 182 13.10 21.87 -7.12
CA THR A 182 12.20 22.97 -7.49
C THR A 182 10.77 22.72 -7.02
N LYS A 183 9.89 22.21 -7.87
CA LYS A 183 8.46 22.04 -7.60
C LYS A 183 8.19 21.06 -6.44
N GLY A 184 8.93 19.97 -6.36
CA GLY A 184 8.83 18.95 -5.33
C GLY A 184 9.53 19.29 -4.01
N ARG A 185 10.26 20.40 -3.96
CA ARG A 185 11.13 20.76 -2.83
C ARG A 185 10.43 20.77 -1.46
N PRO A 186 9.26 21.42 -1.28
CA PRO A 186 8.62 21.49 0.03
C PRO A 186 8.31 20.09 0.60
N GLN A 187 7.86 19.18 -0.27
CA GLN A 187 7.55 17.82 0.12
C GLN A 187 8.81 16.99 0.38
N PHE A 188 9.85 17.16 -0.44
CA PHE A 188 11.12 16.46 -0.23
C PHE A 188 11.78 16.86 1.10
N GLU A 189 11.67 18.12 1.52
CA GLU A 189 12.12 18.58 2.84
C GLU A 189 11.36 17.88 4.00
N ILE A 190 10.06 17.62 3.84
CA ILE A 190 9.28 16.82 4.79
C ILE A 190 9.79 15.36 4.82
N TRP A 191 10.14 14.79 3.68
CA TRP A 191 10.70 13.45 3.60
C TRP A 191 12.06 13.36 4.32
N LEU A 192 12.91 14.35 4.15
CA LEU A 192 14.19 14.43 4.86
C LEU A 192 13.98 14.55 6.38
N ASP A 193 13.01 15.35 6.83
CA ASP A 193 12.65 15.44 8.25
C ASP A 193 12.18 14.07 8.81
N ARG A 194 11.40 13.29 8.04
CA ARG A 194 10.94 11.96 8.44
C ARG A 194 12.06 10.93 8.35
N LEU A 195 13.01 11.09 7.44
CA LEU A 195 14.20 10.27 7.34
C LEU A 195 15.05 10.37 8.64
N GLU A 196 15.16 11.56 9.25
CA GLU A 196 15.80 11.69 10.55
C GLU A 196 15.07 10.91 11.66
N VAL A 197 13.73 10.83 11.57
CA VAL A 197 12.91 10.12 12.56
C VAL A 197 12.98 8.61 12.41
N TYR A 198 12.70 8.11 11.22
CA TYR A 198 12.51 6.67 10.95
C TYR A 198 13.77 5.99 10.40
N GLY A 199 14.67 6.73 9.78
CA GLY A 199 15.88 6.19 9.15
C GLY A 199 16.69 5.27 10.06
N PRO A 200 16.98 5.63 11.30
CA PRO A 200 17.75 4.74 12.21
C PRO A 200 17.09 3.38 12.47
N LEU A 201 15.74 3.33 12.55
CA LEU A 201 15.01 2.07 12.71
C LEU A 201 15.07 1.24 11.43
N LEU A 202 14.76 1.87 10.28
CA LEU A 202 14.72 1.19 8.99
C LEU A 202 16.10 0.67 8.60
N SER A 203 17.16 1.49 8.73
CA SER A 203 18.54 1.09 8.44
C SER A 203 18.97 -0.12 9.26
N LYS A 204 18.63 -0.13 10.57
CA LYS A 204 18.92 -1.27 11.43
C LYS A 204 18.25 -2.56 10.90
N ILE A 205 16.98 -2.51 10.49
CA ILE A 205 16.25 -3.68 10.00
C ILE A 205 16.79 -4.13 8.65
N ILE A 206 17.14 -3.20 7.76
CA ILE A 206 17.74 -3.49 6.46
C ILE A 206 19.07 -4.22 6.65
N ASP A 207 19.92 -3.70 7.54
CA ASP A 207 21.22 -4.26 7.89
C ASP A 207 21.09 -5.68 8.53
N GLU A 208 20.13 -5.87 9.45
CA GLU A 208 19.81 -7.18 10.05
C GLU A 208 19.46 -8.25 9.01
N ASN A 209 18.97 -7.85 7.81
CA ASN A 209 18.62 -8.75 6.71
C ASN A 209 19.70 -8.83 5.63
N ASN A 210 20.85 -8.19 5.81
CA ASN A 210 21.96 -8.11 4.83
C ASN A 210 21.51 -7.60 3.46
N LEU A 211 20.62 -6.61 3.43
CA LEU A 211 20.08 -6.01 2.21
C LEU A 211 20.70 -4.64 1.93
N PRO A 212 20.67 -4.18 0.67
CA PRO A 212 21.23 -2.89 0.29
C PRO A 212 20.67 -1.72 1.10
N PRO A 213 21.51 -0.85 1.66
CA PRO A 213 21.05 0.29 2.45
C PRO A 213 20.19 1.29 1.67
N GLU A 214 20.29 1.28 0.34
CA GLU A 214 19.50 2.13 -0.55
C GLU A 214 17.99 1.81 -0.46
N LEU A 215 17.59 0.61 -0.02
CA LEU A 215 16.20 0.24 0.18
C LEU A 215 15.48 1.15 1.20
N LEU A 216 16.22 1.83 2.07
CA LEU A 216 15.65 2.88 2.92
C LEU A 216 14.90 3.95 2.12
N TYR A 217 15.45 4.33 0.97
CA TYR A 217 14.88 5.37 0.10
C TYR A 217 13.68 4.87 -0.72
N LEU A 218 13.45 3.54 -0.76
CA LEU A 218 12.22 2.99 -1.32
C LEU A 218 11.00 3.42 -0.48
N ALA A 219 11.05 3.27 0.84
CA ALA A 219 9.99 3.76 1.73
C ALA A 219 9.77 5.27 1.61
N MET A 220 10.84 6.01 1.24
CA MET A 220 10.77 7.44 1.00
C MET A 220 9.93 7.77 -0.24
N ILE A 221 10.13 7.06 -1.36
CA ILE A 221 9.37 7.30 -2.58
C ILE A 221 7.96 6.69 -2.54
N GLU A 222 7.74 5.65 -1.74
CA GLU A 222 6.44 5.02 -1.58
C GLU A 222 5.44 5.92 -0.84
N SER A 223 5.86 6.52 0.26
CA SER A 223 4.95 7.28 1.12
C SER A 223 5.54 8.59 1.68
N GLY A 224 6.77 8.93 1.32
CA GLY A 224 7.53 9.95 2.02
C GLY A 224 7.81 9.57 3.48
N LEU A 225 8.05 8.28 3.77
CA LEU A 225 8.23 7.74 5.12
C LEU A 225 7.03 8.05 6.05
N ASN A 226 5.81 8.00 5.52
CA ASN A 226 4.59 8.26 6.28
C ASN A 226 3.90 6.94 6.67
N PRO A 227 3.90 6.54 7.96
CA PRO A 227 3.25 5.30 8.39
C PRO A 227 1.73 5.31 8.25
N LYS A 228 1.12 6.48 8.09
CA LYS A 228 -0.34 6.65 7.90
C LYS A 228 -0.72 6.89 6.45
N ALA A 229 0.21 6.80 5.51
CA ALA A 229 -0.09 6.99 4.10
C ALA A 229 -1.11 5.94 3.62
N HIS A 230 -1.99 6.38 2.73
CA HIS A 230 -3.00 5.54 2.09
C HIS A 230 -3.15 5.99 0.64
N SER A 231 -3.05 5.05 -0.29
CA SER A 231 -3.19 5.32 -1.71
C SER A 231 -4.62 5.07 -2.20
N LYS A 232 -4.93 5.54 -3.41
CA LYS A 232 -6.21 5.25 -4.08
C LYS A 232 -6.39 3.76 -4.37
N ALA A 233 -5.30 3.02 -4.53
CA ALA A 233 -5.31 1.56 -4.69
C ALA A 233 -5.31 0.80 -3.35
N ALA A 234 -5.77 1.44 -2.25
CA ALA A 234 -5.82 0.87 -0.90
C ALA A 234 -4.47 0.39 -0.33
N ALA A 235 -3.34 0.72 -0.98
CA ALA A 235 -2.03 0.51 -0.41
C ALA A 235 -1.83 1.39 0.83
N THR A 236 -1.23 0.86 1.88
CA THR A 236 -1.21 1.51 3.19
C THR A 236 0.16 1.44 3.84
N GLY A 237 0.48 2.51 4.58
CA GLY A 237 1.66 2.58 5.44
C GLY A 237 2.90 3.07 4.72
N MET A 238 4.03 2.96 5.42
CA MET A 238 5.30 3.49 4.97
C MET A 238 5.80 2.83 3.67
N TRP A 239 5.51 1.53 3.51
CA TRP A 239 5.92 0.68 2.41
C TRP A 239 4.82 0.43 1.37
N GLN A 240 3.67 1.09 1.51
CA GLN A 240 2.52 0.99 0.59
C GLN A 240 2.11 -0.45 0.26
N PHE A 241 2.03 -1.30 1.30
CA PHE A 241 1.51 -2.65 1.12
C PHE A 241 0.02 -2.62 0.75
N VAL A 242 -0.37 -3.31 -0.32
CA VAL A 242 -1.75 -3.77 -0.48
C VAL A 242 -2.03 -4.88 0.53
N TYR A 243 -3.30 -5.09 0.87
CA TYR A 243 -3.63 -5.99 1.98
C TYR A 243 -3.21 -7.45 1.72
N SER A 244 -3.47 -7.98 0.53
CA SER A 244 -3.09 -9.34 0.12
C SER A 244 -1.60 -9.59 0.29
N THR A 245 -0.76 -8.75 -0.31
CA THR A 245 0.70 -8.87 -0.18
C THR A 245 1.15 -8.72 1.27
N GLY A 246 0.60 -7.73 2.02
CA GLY A 246 0.93 -7.56 3.43
C GLY A 246 0.63 -8.81 4.27
N LYS A 247 -0.50 -9.48 4.01
CA LYS A 247 -0.91 -10.72 4.70
C LYS A 247 0.06 -11.88 4.42
N ILE A 248 0.51 -12.05 3.16
CA ILE A 248 1.52 -13.06 2.78
C ILE A 248 2.79 -12.88 3.62
N TYR A 249 3.21 -11.64 3.86
CA TYR A 249 4.39 -11.31 4.66
C TYR A 249 4.08 -11.06 6.15
N GLY A 250 2.96 -11.60 6.65
CA GLY A 250 2.63 -11.68 8.08
C GLY A 250 2.01 -10.43 8.70
N LEU A 251 1.65 -9.41 7.92
CA LEU A 251 1.01 -8.20 8.43
C LEU A 251 -0.48 -8.45 8.67
N LYS A 252 -0.91 -8.23 9.91
CA LYS A 252 -2.30 -8.42 10.34
C LYS A 252 -3.11 -7.14 10.18
N ARG A 253 -4.39 -7.30 9.83
CA ARG A 253 -5.37 -6.22 9.84
C ARG A 253 -6.67 -6.71 10.50
N ASN A 254 -7.20 -5.91 11.39
CA ASN A 254 -8.52 -6.11 12.00
C ASN A 254 -9.16 -4.75 12.31
N TRP A 255 -10.28 -4.74 13.02
CA TRP A 255 -10.99 -3.53 13.43
C TRP A 255 -10.10 -2.55 14.21
N TYR A 256 -9.23 -3.04 15.09
CA TYR A 256 -8.39 -2.23 15.97
C TYR A 256 -7.03 -1.90 15.38
N VAL A 257 -6.45 -2.78 14.57
CA VAL A 257 -5.04 -2.72 14.16
C VAL A 257 -4.89 -2.93 12.67
N ASP A 258 -3.99 -2.17 12.04
CA ASP A 258 -3.50 -2.39 10.69
C ASP A 258 -1.96 -2.33 10.71
N GLU A 259 -1.31 -3.50 10.74
CA GLU A 259 0.16 -3.62 10.90
C GLU A 259 0.95 -3.10 9.69
N ARG A 260 0.31 -2.84 8.55
CA ARG A 260 0.94 -2.14 7.42
C ARG A 260 1.38 -0.72 7.81
N ARG A 261 0.76 -0.14 8.84
CA ARG A 261 1.10 1.17 9.39
C ARG A 261 2.18 1.10 10.47
N ASP A 262 2.50 -0.09 11.01
CA ASP A 262 3.56 -0.26 12.00
C ASP A 262 4.94 -0.09 11.34
N PRO A 263 5.75 0.91 11.72
CA PRO A 263 7.03 1.15 11.08
C PRO A 263 8.00 -0.03 11.14
N GLU A 264 8.02 -0.78 12.25
CA GLU A 264 8.91 -1.92 12.41
C GLU A 264 8.40 -3.15 11.66
N LYS A 265 7.13 -3.53 11.90
CA LYS A 265 6.56 -4.74 11.29
C LYS A 265 6.49 -4.63 9.77
N SER A 266 6.03 -3.49 9.25
CA SER A 266 5.95 -3.29 7.81
C SER A 266 7.34 -3.23 7.15
N THR A 267 8.37 -2.73 7.84
CA THR A 267 9.74 -2.77 7.32
C THR A 267 10.25 -4.21 7.24
N ARG A 268 10.05 -5.02 8.28
CA ARG A 268 10.44 -6.45 8.25
C ARG A 268 9.73 -7.21 7.12
N ALA A 269 8.44 -6.97 6.94
CA ALA A 269 7.67 -7.54 5.84
C ALA A 269 8.19 -7.08 4.47
N ALA A 270 8.54 -5.79 4.32
CA ALA A 270 9.08 -5.26 3.07
C ALA A 270 10.46 -5.86 2.74
N MET A 271 11.31 -6.06 3.75
CA MET A 271 12.60 -6.72 3.53
C MET A 271 12.43 -8.17 3.08
N ALA A 272 11.51 -8.92 3.69
CA ALA A 272 11.19 -10.28 3.26
C ALA A 272 10.66 -10.32 1.82
N TYR A 273 9.75 -9.42 1.45
CA TYR A 273 9.22 -9.35 0.08
C TYR A 273 10.30 -8.97 -0.93
N LEU A 274 11.11 -7.96 -0.63
CA LEU A 274 12.20 -7.52 -1.51
C LEU A 274 13.29 -8.61 -1.68
N SER A 275 13.57 -9.40 -0.63
CA SER A 275 14.45 -10.58 -0.75
C SER A 275 13.89 -11.59 -1.73
N THR A 276 12.59 -11.93 -1.61
CA THR A 276 11.92 -12.85 -2.56
C THR A 276 12.00 -12.35 -4.00
N LEU A 277 11.75 -11.04 -4.21
CA LEU A 277 11.83 -10.45 -5.55
C LEU A 277 13.28 -10.45 -6.08
N TYR A 278 14.26 -10.19 -5.23
CA TYR A 278 15.66 -10.25 -5.64
C TYR A 278 16.11 -11.68 -5.94
N GLU A 279 15.70 -12.67 -5.15
CA GLU A 279 15.95 -14.09 -5.42
C GLU A 279 15.37 -14.53 -6.76
N GLU A 280 14.23 -13.98 -7.19
CA GLU A 280 13.62 -14.28 -8.48
C GLU A 280 14.36 -13.63 -9.66
N PHE A 281 14.74 -12.37 -9.53
CA PHE A 281 15.25 -11.59 -10.68
C PHE A 281 16.77 -11.46 -10.72
N ASP A 282 17.49 -11.74 -9.63
CA ASP A 282 18.93 -11.51 -9.45
C ASP A 282 19.39 -10.10 -9.94
N ASN A 283 18.48 -9.13 -9.82
CA ASN A 283 18.69 -7.76 -10.29
C ASN A 283 17.81 -6.79 -9.49
N TRP A 284 18.43 -5.87 -8.77
CA TRP A 284 17.69 -4.91 -7.94
C TRP A 284 16.76 -4.01 -8.73
N TYR A 285 17.10 -3.59 -9.94
CA TYR A 285 16.22 -2.76 -10.75
C TYR A 285 14.94 -3.51 -11.15
N LEU A 286 15.08 -4.79 -11.47
CA LEU A 286 13.92 -5.63 -11.76
C LEU A 286 13.11 -5.95 -10.50
N ALA A 287 13.77 -6.22 -9.37
CA ALA A 287 13.10 -6.45 -8.09
C ALA A 287 12.28 -5.23 -7.65
N LEU A 288 12.83 -4.02 -7.78
CA LEU A 288 12.12 -2.78 -7.48
C LEU A 288 10.99 -2.49 -8.48
N ALA A 289 11.17 -2.81 -9.76
CA ALA A 289 10.11 -2.72 -10.76
C ALA A 289 8.97 -3.70 -10.44
N ALA A 290 9.30 -4.91 -9.98
CA ALA A 290 8.34 -5.93 -9.56
C ALA A 290 7.60 -5.52 -8.27
N TYR A 291 8.29 -4.91 -7.31
CA TYR A 291 7.65 -4.33 -6.13
C TYR A 291 6.56 -3.30 -6.50
N ASN A 292 6.83 -2.46 -7.50
CA ASN A 292 5.90 -1.42 -7.97
C ASN A 292 4.74 -1.98 -8.80
N SER A 293 4.98 -2.95 -9.69
CA SER A 293 4.02 -3.35 -10.71
C SER A 293 3.62 -4.83 -10.70
N GLY A 294 4.14 -5.59 -9.75
CA GLY A 294 3.97 -7.03 -9.65
C GLY A 294 4.98 -7.81 -10.49
N GLU A 295 5.43 -8.95 -9.95
CA GLU A 295 6.47 -9.81 -10.53
C GLU A 295 6.08 -10.39 -11.89
N ASN A 296 4.82 -10.79 -12.06
CA ASN A 296 4.32 -11.35 -13.32
C ASN A 296 4.51 -10.40 -14.51
N ARG A 297 4.33 -9.10 -14.27
CA ARG A 297 4.48 -8.07 -15.31
C ARG A 297 5.93 -7.91 -15.73
N VAL A 298 6.84 -7.89 -14.76
CA VAL A 298 8.28 -7.81 -15.03
C VAL A 298 8.77 -9.07 -15.72
N ARG A 299 8.34 -10.26 -15.27
CA ARG A 299 8.67 -11.54 -15.90
C ARG A 299 8.24 -11.61 -17.37
N ARG A 300 7.02 -11.12 -17.67
CA ARG A 300 6.56 -11.03 -19.07
C ARG A 300 7.39 -10.04 -19.89
N ALA A 301 7.74 -8.89 -19.32
CA ALA A 301 8.55 -7.90 -19.99
C ALA A 301 9.96 -8.42 -20.30
N THR A 302 10.64 -9.06 -19.35
CA THR A 302 11.98 -9.66 -19.58
C THR A 302 11.94 -10.74 -20.64
N LYS A 303 10.90 -11.59 -20.62
CA LYS A 303 10.70 -12.64 -21.65
C LYS A 303 10.44 -12.04 -23.04
N LEU A 304 9.60 -11.00 -23.14
CA LEU A 304 9.27 -10.34 -24.39
C LEU A 304 10.47 -9.66 -25.03
N HIS A 305 11.25 -8.96 -24.23
CA HIS A 305 12.41 -8.20 -24.70
C HIS A 305 13.71 -9.01 -24.70
N GLN A 306 13.68 -10.26 -24.20
CA GLN A 306 14.83 -11.17 -24.09
C GLN A 306 16.05 -10.50 -23.40
N THR A 307 15.79 -9.69 -22.38
CA THR A 307 16.82 -8.96 -21.64
C THR A 307 16.41 -8.79 -20.18
N THR A 308 17.40 -8.72 -19.28
CA THR A 308 17.24 -8.35 -17.86
C THR A 308 17.66 -6.89 -17.61
N ASP A 309 18.01 -6.15 -18.65
CA ASP A 309 18.29 -4.71 -18.54
C ASP A 309 16.95 -3.94 -18.41
N PHE A 310 16.66 -3.45 -17.20
CA PHE A 310 15.45 -2.68 -16.90
C PHE A 310 15.19 -1.55 -17.90
N TRP A 311 16.25 -0.88 -18.36
CA TRP A 311 16.13 0.29 -19.23
C TRP A 311 15.63 -0.05 -20.64
N GLN A 312 15.71 -1.31 -21.03
CA GLN A 312 15.24 -1.83 -22.31
C GLN A 312 13.81 -2.42 -22.23
N LEU A 313 13.20 -2.49 -21.05
CA LEU A 313 11.87 -3.08 -20.87
C LEU A 313 10.75 -2.08 -21.22
N HIS A 314 10.64 -1.72 -22.48
CA HIS A 314 9.70 -0.71 -22.97
C HIS A 314 8.22 -1.11 -22.83
N SER A 315 7.90 -2.40 -22.71
CA SER A 315 6.55 -2.91 -22.48
C SER A 315 6.04 -2.70 -21.04
N LEU A 316 6.92 -2.35 -20.10
CA LEU A 316 6.49 -1.97 -18.75
C LEU A 316 5.64 -0.68 -18.80
N PRO A 317 4.64 -0.55 -17.92
CA PRO A 317 3.86 0.69 -17.80
C PRO A 317 4.76 1.91 -17.62
N ARG A 318 4.32 3.07 -18.11
CA ARG A 318 5.06 4.33 -17.98
C ARG A 318 5.41 4.65 -16.52
N GLU A 319 4.49 4.38 -15.60
CA GLU A 319 4.72 4.56 -14.16
C GLU A 319 5.91 3.72 -13.69
N THR A 320 5.93 2.42 -14.02
CA THR A 320 7.02 1.51 -13.65
C THR A 320 8.35 1.91 -14.30
N ARG A 321 8.33 2.32 -15.57
CA ARG A 321 9.53 2.83 -16.26
C ARG A 321 10.08 4.12 -15.65
N ASN A 322 9.23 4.93 -15.03
CA ASN A 322 9.64 6.15 -14.31
C ASN A 322 10.00 5.87 -12.84
N TYR A 323 9.63 4.72 -12.30
CA TYR A 323 9.84 4.38 -10.90
C TYR A 323 11.32 4.31 -10.54
N MET A 324 12.13 3.67 -11.39
CA MET A 324 13.56 3.56 -11.15
C MET A 324 14.29 4.93 -11.23
N PRO A 325 14.08 5.76 -12.27
CA PRO A 325 14.63 7.12 -12.27
C PRO A 325 14.21 7.95 -11.05
N TYR A 326 12.96 7.80 -10.61
CA TYR A 326 12.43 8.48 -9.43
C TYR A 326 13.12 8.01 -8.14
N PHE A 327 13.29 6.69 -7.97
CA PHE A 327 14.00 6.08 -6.86
C PHE A 327 15.47 6.55 -6.81
N LEU A 328 16.18 6.46 -7.94
CA LEU A 328 17.58 6.86 -8.04
C LEU A 328 17.76 8.35 -7.69
N SER A 329 16.90 9.21 -8.20
CA SER A 329 16.95 10.65 -7.94
C SER A 329 16.76 10.98 -6.46
N ALA A 330 15.75 10.37 -5.82
CA ALA A 330 15.49 10.55 -4.41
C ALA A 330 16.66 10.02 -3.56
N THR A 331 17.21 8.86 -3.92
CA THR A 331 18.37 8.26 -3.25
C THR A 331 19.60 9.14 -3.32
N ILE A 332 19.95 9.60 -4.52
CA ILE A 332 21.12 10.45 -4.78
C ILE A 332 21.04 11.74 -3.95
N ILE A 333 19.88 12.41 -3.95
CA ILE A 333 19.69 13.63 -3.15
C ILE A 333 19.72 13.32 -1.66
N ALA A 334 19.02 12.28 -1.20
CA ALA A 334 18.88 11.99 0.22
C ALA A 334 20.18 11.49 0.87
N LYS A 335 21.08 10.87 0.11
CA LYS A 335 22.46 10.53 0.57
C LYS A 335 23.30 11.77 0.83
N ASN A 336 23.19 12.82 0.00
CA ASN A 336 23.98 14.05 0.08
C ASN A 336 23.10 15.30 -0.12
N PRO A 337 22.13 15.59 0.77
CA PRO A 337 21.12 16.62 0.53
C PRO A 337 21.70 18.03 0.38
N GLN A 338 22.86 18.31 0.99
CA GLN A 338 23.51 19.62 0.92
C GLN A 338 24.03 19.93 -0.49
N ASP A 339 24.49 18.92 -1.24
CA ASP A 339 25.00 19.09 -2.62
C ASP A 339 23.86 19.49 -3.58
N TYR A 340 22.62 19.23 -3.19
CA TYR A 340 21.41 19.58 -3.95
C TYR A 340 20.65 20.78 -3.37
N GLY A 341 21.31 21.54 -2.46
CA GLY A 341 20.77 22.75 -1.88
C GLY A 341 19.77 22.56 -0.75
N PHE A 342 19.63 21.35 -0.20
CA PHE A 342 18.79 21.10 0.97
C PHE A 342 19.61 21.34 2.24
N SER A 343 19.19 22.32 3.03
CA SER A 343 19.87 22.65 4.28
C SER A 343 19.34 21.81 5.44
N ARG A 344 20.22 21.30 6.30
CA ARG A 344 19.76 20.73 7.57
C ARG A 344 19.08 21.81 8.42
N LYS A 345 17.88 21.53 8.89
CA LYS A 345 17.21 22.41 9.86
C LYS A 345 18.01 22.48 11.14
N LYS A 346 18.06 23.66 11.77
CA LYS A 346 18.82 23.89 13.03
C LYS A 346 18.42 22.94 14.19
N LYS A 347 17.28 22.29 14.12
CA LYS A 347 16.73 21.41 15.15
C LYS A 347 16.48 20.03 14.56
N SER A 348 17.38 19.09 14.84
CA SER A 348 17.23 17.68 14.45
C SER A 348 15.99 17.07 15.09
N LYS A 349 15.30 16.22 14.35
CA LYS A 349 14.16 15.45 14.86
C LYS A 349 14.66 14.32 15.75
N LYS A 350 13.87 13.96 16.77
CA LYS A 350 14.20 12.80 17.60
C LYS A 350 13.90 11.52 16.86
N PRO A 351 14.81 10.55 16.84
CA PRO A 351 14.57 9.23 16.26
C PRO A 351 13.34 8.54 16.87
N TYR A 352 12.67 7.74 16.07
CA TYR A 352 11.57 6.88 16.51
C TYR A 352 12.10 5.82 17.48
N LYS A 353 11.86 6.05 18.78
CA LYS A 353 12.27 5.19 19.89
C LYS A 353 11.14 5.06 20.89
N TYR A 354 10.95 3.86 21.43
CA TYR A 354 9.86 3.56 22.35
C TYR A 354 10.28 2.47 23.36
N ASP A 355 9.54 2.40 24.47
CA ASP A 355 9.48 1.23 25.32
C ASP A 355 8.20 0.45 25.02
N LEU A 356 8.19 -0.86 25.28
CA LEU A 356 7.00 -1.70 25.17
C LEU A 356 6.40 -1.98 26.54
N VAL A 357 5.08 -1.87 26.61
CA VAL A 357 4.26 -2.29 27.75
C VAL A 357 3.09 -3.14 27.26
N THR A 358 2.71 -4.15 28.02
CA THR A 358 1.58 -5.01 27.70
C THR A 358 0.30 -4.44 28.30
N ILE A 359 -0.74 -4.34 27.50
CA ILE A 359 -2.08 -3.93 27.92
C ILE A 359 -2.99 -5.15 27.76
N GLU A 360 -3.49 -5.69 28.88
CA GLU A 360 -4.23 -6.96 28.90
C GLU A 360 -5.70 -6.82 28.54
N LYS A 361 -6.26 -5.61 28.58
CA LYS A 361 -7.65 -5.31 28.27
C LYS A 361 -7.74 -4.05 27.44
N SER A 362 -8.81 -3.92 26.69
CA SER A 362 -9.06 -2.68 25.93
C SER A 362 -9.03 -1.46 26.85
N ALA A 363 -8.22 -0.47 26.48
CA ALA A 363 -8.07 0.77 27.24
C ALA A 363 -8.00 1.97 26.30
N ASP A 364 -8.61 3.08 26.69
CA ASP A 364 -8.60 4.35 25.93
C ASP A 364 -7.17 4.94 25.86
N LEU A 365 -6.75 5.34 24.68
CA LEU A 365 -5.42 5.89 24.45
C LEU A 365 -5.15 7.19 25.21
N THR A 366 -6.18 7.95 25.60
CA THR A 366 -6.03 9.15 26.41
C THR A 366 -5.61 8.80 27.84
N VAL A 367 -6.20 7.72 28.38
CA VAL A 367 -5.84 7.19 29.70
C VAL A 367 -4.41 6.67 29.69
N LEU A 368 -4.09 5.86 28.66
CA LEU A 368 -2.72 5.29 28.50
C LEU A 368 -1.67 6.39 28.29
N ALA A 369 -2.00 7.45 27.54
CA ALA A 369 -1.10 8.60 27.37
C ALA A 369 -0.80 9.31 28.68
N ARG A 370 -1.83 9.53 29.54
CA ARG A 370 -1.64 10.11 30.88
C ARG A 370 -0.75 9.22 31.74
N ALA A 371 -0.98 7.91 31.75
CA ALA A 371 -0.15 6.95 32.49
C ALA A 371 1.33 7.01 32.04
N ALA A 372 1.58 7.10 30.72
CA ALA A 372 2.92 7.27 30.16
C ALA A 372 3.51 8.68 30.38
N GLY A 373 2.70 9.64 30.84
CA GLY A 373 3.11 11.05 31.01
C GLY A 373 3.38 11.74 29.67
N THR A 374 2.57 11.44 28.66
CA THR A 374 2.68 11.98 27.30
C THR A 374 1.33 12.48 26.80
N SER A 375 1.30 13.12 25.63
CA SER A 375 0.07 13.51 24.97
C SER A 375 -0.53 12.36 24.16
N TYR A 376 -1.86 12.36 23.96
CA TYR A 376 -2.58 11.46 23.05
C TYR A 376 -1.92 11.42 21.67
N LYS A 377 -1.65 12.59 21.07
CA LYS A 377 -1.03 12.71 19.75
C LYS A 377 0.35 12.03 19.68
N ASN A 378 1.15 12.17 20.74
CA ASN A 378 2.47 11.53 20.79
C ASN A 378 2.33 10.00 20.94
N LEU A 379 1.44 9.51 21.81
CA LEU A 379 1.17 8.08 21.93
C LEU A 379 0.65 7.48 20.63
N GLN A 380 -0.30 8.13 19.96
CA GLN A 380 -0.82 7.73 18.67
C GLN A 380 0.26 7.74 17.57
N SER A 381 1.21 8.67 17.61
CA SER A 381 2.33 8.70 16.64
C SER A 381 3.33 7.56 16.83
N LEU A 382 3.41 6.99 18.03
CA LEU A 382 4.20 5.79 18.31
C LEU A 382 3.48 4.50 17.93
N ASN A 383 2.13 4.53 17.83
CA ASN A 383 1.28 3.39 17.50
C ASN A 383 0.38 3.72 16.28
N PRO A 384 0.97 4.04 15.12
CA PRO A 384 0.19 4.45 13.94
C PRO A 384 -0.67 3.31 13.39
N GLU A 385 -0.38 2.05 13.75
CA GLU A 385 -1.14 0.86 13.43
C GLU A 385 -2.50 0.80 14.14
N LEU A 386 -2.67 1.50 15.28
CA LEU A 386 -3.97 1.57 15.94
C LEU A 386 -4.94 2.43 15.12
N ARG A 387 -6.07 1.82 14.75
CA ARG A 387 -7.14 2.43 13.95
C ARG A 387 -8.18 3.14 14.81
N GLN A 388 -8.31 2.70 16.09
CA GLN A 388 -9.28 3.20 17.05
C GLN A 388 -8.60 4.06 18.12
N SER A 389 -9.38 4.75 18.92
CA SER A 389 -8.92 5.50 20.10
C SER A 389 -8.65 4.63 21.34
N ALA A 390 -8.72 3.32 21.18
CA ALA A 390 -8.49 2.32 22.22
C ALA A 390 -7.62 1.17 21.71
N THR A 391 -6.99 0.44 22.63
CA THR A 391 -6.29 -0.80 22.33
C THR A 391 -7.29 -1.94 22.07
N PRO A 392 -6.88 -3.04 21.40
CA PRO A 392 -7.67 -4.26 21.29
C PRO A 392 -8.13 -4.80 22.64
N SER A 393 -9.14 -5.70 22.64
CA SER A 393 -9.60 -6.40 23.83
C SER A 393 -8.67 -7.51 24.29
N GLU A 394 -7.92 -8.09 23.34
CA GLU A 394 -6.84 -9.04 23.60
C GLU A 394 -5.55 -8.32 24.05
N SER A 395 -4.62 -9.10 24.63
CA SER A 395 -3.31 -8.61 25.03
C SER A 395 -2.57 -7.88 23.89
N TYR A 396 -2.19 -6.65 24.12
CA TYR A 396 -1.58 -5.77 23.13
C TYR A 396 -0.28 -5.15 23.61
N ALA A 397 0.78 -5.23 22.79
CA ALA A 397 2.06 -4.59 23.05
C ALA A 397 2.03 -3.12 22.62
N LEU A 398 1.78 -2.23 23.56
CA LEU A 398 1.70 -0.79 23.31
C LEU A 398 3.09 -0.15 23.35
N LYS A 399 3.41 0.66 22.35
CA LYS A 399 4.61 1.50 22.29
C LYS A 399 4.36 2.79 23.07
N ILE A 400 5.18 3.05 24.06
CA ILE A 400 5.17 4.29 24.86
C ILE A 400 6.51 5.03 24.69
N PRO A 401 6.59 6.35 25.00
CA PRO A 401 7.85 7.08 24.86
C PRO A 401 9.01 6.38 25.60
N ALA A 402 10.16 6.28 24.93
CA ALA A 402 11.35 5.66 25.51
C ALA A 402 11.72 6.26 26.87
N GLY A 403 12.06 5.41 27.84
CA GLY A 403 12.41 5.79 29.22
C GLY A 403 11.20 6.05 30.14
N THR A 404 9.95 5.82 29.65
CA THR A 404 8.75 6.08 30.48
C THR A 404 8.13 4.82 31.08
N LYS A 405 8.68 3.63 30.83
CA LYS A 405 8.11 2.34 31.26
C LYS A 405 7.86 2.26 32.76
N LYS A 406 8.82 2.66 33.58
CA LYS A 406 8.67 2.64 35.06
C LYS A 406 7.54 3.56 35.52
N LYS A 407 7.44 4.76 34.96
CA LYS A 407 6.38 5.73 35.23
C LYS A 407 5.02 5.19 34.81
N PHE A 408 4.95 4.59 33.62
CA PHE A 408 3.72 3.99 33.11
C PHE A 408 3.17 2.91 34.05
N ILE A 409 4.01 1.94 34.43
CA ILE A 409 3.61 0.84 35.33
C ILE A 409 3.09 1.40 36.66
N LYS A 410 3.76 2.42 37.23
CA LYS A 410 3.31 3.05 38.49
C LYS A 410 1.95 3.72 38.37
N ASN A 411 1.62 4.30 37.23
CA ASN A 411 0.40 5.11 37.06
C ASN A 411 -0.77 4.32 36.48
N TYR A 412 -0.50 3.14 35.87
CA TYR A 412 -1.51 2.32 35.21
C TYR A 412 -2.11 1.27 36.14
N ASN A 413 -1.36 0.82 37.17
CA ASN A 413 -1.85 -0.06 38.25
C ASN A 413 -2.53 0.80 39.32
#